data_9ac80e86a3fc2221aca9eebb51a31804
#
_entry.id   9ac80e86a3fc2221aca9eebb51a31804
#
_cell.length_a   1.000
_cell.length_b   1.000
_cell.length_c   1.000
_cell.angle_alpha   90.00
_cell.angle_beta   90.00
_cell.angle_gamma   90.00
#
_symmetry.space_group_name_H-M   'P 1'
#
loop_
_entity.id
_entity.type
_entity.pdbx_description
1 polymer ?
#
loop_
_entity_poly.entity_id
_entity_poly.type
_entity_poly.pdbx_seq_one_letter_code
_entity_poly.pdbx_strand_id
1 'polypeptide(L)'
;WELWNGDTANPGMNSGNHVMLLGDLLPWCFNNLAGIRADRWKSGYKHIVFQPAFEIQELSNVDASYMSIYGKITSQWKKTPMHLEWDIELPANTTGEVHLPDGRKEKIGSGKYHFSVDIPTRNAAIISDEFLYEKASFPECHGATIVELKNGDLVASFFGGTKERNPDCCIWVCRKAKGAKEWTAPKLAADGVFALNDPNAEIAGIDTACTPVKDTKGKLTARRKACWNPVLFQIPGGDLILFYKIGLSVADWTGWLVRSKDGGKTWSKREALPQGFLGPIKNKPEYINGRIICPSSREGKGGWRIHFEYSDDKGKTWKTTESVPAELSVPTQNRKKGGINVDDQEAGEAIQGKGAQPILAIQPSILKHKDGRLQVLCRTRNALLATAWSSDNGETWNKVTLSNVPNNNSGTDAVTMSDGRHILIYNNFSTQPGTPKGPRTPLCVAISEDGIHWKPVLTLEDSPISQYSYPSIIQGKDGKLHAIYTWRRQRIKYAEIDPSKLK
;
A
#
# COMPACT_ATOMS: atom_id res chain seq x y z
N TRP A 1 10.42 19.28 -6.06
CA TRP A 1 10.29 20.74 -6.30
C TRP A 1 11.47 21.41 -5.67
N GLU A 2 12.15 22.24 -6.45
CA GLU A 2 13.17 23.10 -5.93
C GLU A 2 12.53 24.24 -5.14
N LEU A 3 13.16 24.65 -4.04
CA LEU A 3 12.69 25.80 -3.26
C LEU A 3 12.86 27.07 -4.11
N TRP A 4 11.78 27.74 -4.41
CA TRP A 4 11.79 29.04 -5.03
C TRP A 4 12.17 30.09 -4.00
N ASN A 5 13.36 30.64 -4.11
CA ASN A 5 13.85 31.68 -3.21
C ASN A 5 13.76 33.10 -3.79
N GLY A 6 13.06 33.29 -4.91
CA GLY A 6 12.95 34.59 -5.57
C GLY A 6 14.34 35.20 -5.86
N ASP A 7 14.54 36.42 -5.45
CA ASP A 7 15.79 37.18 -5.66
C ASP A 7 17.00 36.58 -4.90
N THR A 8 16.78 35.67 -3.99
CA THR A 8 17.82 34.98 -3.21
C THR A 8 18.20 33.61 -3.75
N ALA A 9 17.74 33.25 -4.95
CA ALA A 9 18.06 31.98 -5.60
C ALA A 9 19.58 31.79 -5.69
N ASN A 10 20.04 30.63 -5.23
CA ASN A 10 21.45 30.25 -5.35
C ASN A 10 21.64 29.39 -6.61
N PRO A 11 22.35 29.88 -7.65
CA PRO A 11 22.54 29.11 -8.90
C PRO A 11 23.26 27.78 -8.72
N GLY A 12 23.99 27.61 -7.60
CA GLY A 12 24.65 26.33 -7.27
C GLY A 12 23.75 25.31 -6.58
N MET A 13 22.57 25.73 -6.12
CA MET A 13 21.62 24.90 -5.40
C MET A 13 20.24 24.84 -6.08
N ASN A 14 19.86 25.89 -6.81
CA ASN A 14 18.56 26.01 -7.45
C ASN A 14 18.76 26.11 -8.96
N SER A 15 18.07 25.31 -9.73
CA SER A 15 18.01 25.48 -11.16
C SER A 15 17.29 26.78 -11.51
N GLY A 16 17.94 27.68 -12.19
CA GLY A 16 17.30 28.87 -12.75
C GLY A 16 16.37 28.57 -13.94
N ASN A 17 16.30 27.31 -14.35
CA ASN A 17 15.55 26.87 -15.53
C ASN A 17 14.41 25.93 -15.14
N HIS A 18 13.32 26.48 -14.60
CA HIS A 18 12.12 25.74 -14.23
C HIS A 18 11.24 25.31 -15.43
N VAL A 19 11.67 25.55 -16.66
CA VAL A 19 10.96 25.15 -17.88
C VAL A 19 10.71 23.65 -17.92
N MET A 20 11.57 22.84 -17.30
CA MET A 20 11.39 21.39 -17.19
C MET A 20 10.13 21.01 -16.40
N LEU A 21 9.72 21.80 -15.39
CA LEU A 21 8.50 21.55 -14.62
C LEU A 21 7.24 21.82 -15.43
N LEU A 22 7.27 22.84 -16.30
CA LEU A 22 6.20 23.10 -17.26
C LEU A 22 6.13 21.97 -18.32
N GLY A 23 7.28 21.38 -18.68
CA GLY A 23 7.37 20.25 -19.59
C GLY A 23 6.66 18.99 -19.09
N ASP A 24 6.60 18.76 -17.78
CA ASP A 24 5.92 17.62 -17.19
C ASP A 24 4.40 17.79 -17.08
N LEU A 25 3.91 19.01 -16.98
CA LEU A 25 2.47 19.29 -16.88
C LEU A 25 1.73 18.88 -18.16
N LEU A 26 2.27 19.23 -19.31
CA LEU A 26 1.62 18.93 -20.59
C LEU A 26 1.54 17.43 -20.89
N PRO A 27 2.62 16.64 -20.77
CA PRO A 27 2.54 15.19 -20.83
C PRO A 27 1.57 14.60 -19.81
N TRP A 28 1.52 15.15 -18.59
CA TRP A 28 0.56 14.71 -17.59
C TRP A 28 -0.89 14.95 -18.04
N CYS A 29 -1.21 16.11 -18.61
CA CYS A 29 -2.55 16.41 -19.14
C CYS A 29 -2.93 15.43 -20.27
N PHE A 30 -2.03 15.18 -21.22
CA PHE A 30 -2.30 14.23 -22.29
C PHE A 30 -2.50 12.81 -21.76
N ASN A 31 -1.63 12.35 -20.87
CA ASN A 31 -1.69 11.00 -20.34
C ASN A 31 -2.88 10.77 -19.42
N ASN A 32 -3.30 11.78 -18.65
CA ASN A 32 -4.29 11.57 -17.59
C ASN A 32 -5.63 12.24 -17.91
N LEU A 33 -5.68 13.48 -18.37
CA LEU A 33 -6.96 14.14 -18.66
C LEU A 33 -7.53 13.70 -20.01
N ALA A 34 -6.72 13.74 -21.05
CA ALA A 34 -7.10 13.24 -22.37
C ALA A 34 -7.08 11.72 -22.44
N GLY A 35 -6.26 11.08 -21.61
CA GLY A 35 -6.07 9.63 -21.59
C GLY A 35 -5.31 9.09 -22.79
N ILE A 36 -4.56 9.91 -23.52
CA ILE A 36 -3.76 9.48 -24.67
C ILE A 36 -2.40 9.01 -24.16
N ARG A 37 -2.16 7.69 -24.14
CA ARG A 37 -0.93 7.09 -23.63
C ARG A 37 -0.26 6.21 -24.66
N ALA A 38 1.06 6.30 -24.76
CA ALA A 38 1.82 5.26 -25.43
C ALA A 38 1.79 3.97 -24.58
N ASP A 39 1.65 2.83 -25.25
CA ASP A 39 1.87 1.54 -24.59
C ASP A 39 3.30 1.50 -24.05
N ARG A 40 3.46 1.06 -22.80
CA ARG A 40 4.77 0.98 -22.14
C ARG A 40 5.78 0.09 -22.87
N TRP A 41 5.28 -0.88 -23.62
CA TRP A 41 6.06 -1.90 -24.30
C TRP A 41 6.16 -1.69 -25.80
N LYS A 42 5.36 -0.75 -26.35
CA LYS A 42 5.33 -0.37 -27.77
C LYS A 42 5.47 1.14 -27.88
N SER A 43 6.69 1.63 -27.75
CA SER A 43 7.00 3.07 -27.81
C SER A 43 6.54 3.73 -29.12
N GLY A 44 6.39 5.05 -29.08
CA GLY A 44 6.14 5.89 -30.26
C GLY A 44 4.69 5.92 -30.75
N TYR A 45 3.71 5.50 -29.92
CA TYR A 45 2.28 5.50 -30.26
C TYR A 45 1.88 4.55 -31.40
N LYS A 46 2.65 3.49 -31.64
CA LYS A 46 2.23 2.40 -32.55
C LYS A 46 1.01 1.65 -31.98
N HIS A 47 0.94 1.56 -30.67
CA HIS A 47 -0.22 1.13 -29.90
C HIS A 47 -0.54 2.17 -28.84
N ILE A 48 -1.81 2.60 -28.78
CA ILE A 48 -2.27 3.71 -27.95
C ILE A 48 -3.22 3.14 -26.90
N VAL A 49 -2.99 3.47 -25.62
CA VAL A 49 -3.96 3.18 -24.55
C VAL A 49 -4.74 4.45 -24.27
N PHE A 50 -6.05 4.38 -24.46
CA PHE A 50 -6.98 5.46 -24.14
C PHE A 50 -7.59 5.18 -22.77
N GLN A 51 -7.18 5.96 -21.77
CA GLN A 51 -7.64 5.81 -20.37
C GLN A 51 -7.64 7.16 -19.65
N PRO A 52 -8.65 8.01 -19.86
CA PRO A 52 -8.80 9.27 -19.13
C PRO A 52 -9.14 9.03 -17.66
N ALA A 53 -8.84 10.03 -16.84
CA ALA A 53 -9.21 10.09 -15.43
C ALA A 53 -10.66 10.61 -15.26
N PHE A 54 -11.65 9.79 -15.61
CA PHE A 54 -13.06 10.16 -15.54
C PHE A 54 -13.57 10.42 -14.13
N GLU A 55 -12.85 9.99 -13.10
CA GLU A 55 -13.20 10.17 -11.68
C GLU A 55 -13.04 11.62 -11.19
N ILE A 56 -12.41 12.51 -11.94
CA ILE A 56 -12.29 13.93 -11.58
C ILE A 56 -13.66 14.59 -11.74
N GLN A 57 -14.31 14.87 -10.62
CA GLN A 57 -15.71 15.37 -10.62
C GLN A 57 -15.83 16.79 -11.19
N GLU A 58 -14.83 17.63 -10.94
CA GLU A 58 -14.77 19.02 -11.39
C GLU A 58 -14.56 19.16 -12.91
N LEU A 59 -14.17 18.08 -13.58
CA LEU A 59 -13.90 18.07 -15.00
C LEU A 59 -15.07 17.39 -15.75
N SER A 60 -15.77 18.15 -16.56
CA SER A 60 -16.94 17.67 -17.33
C SER A 60 -16.64 17.35 -18.79
N ASN A 61 -15.56 17.90 -19.34
CA ASN A 61 -15.14 17.64 -20.72
C ASN A 61 -13.66 17.87 -20.93
N VAL A 62 -13.11 17.18 -21.90
CA VAL A 62 -11.75 17.40 -22.43
C VAL A 62 -11.81 17.29 -23.96
N ASP A 63 -11.11 18.20 -24.63
CA ASP A 63 -10.86 18.15 -26.06
C ASP A 63 -9.34 18.20 -26.26
N ALA A 64 -8.76 17.10 -26.73
CA ALA A 64 -7.32 16.99 -26.90
C ALA A 64 -6.93 16.31 -28.20
N SER A 65 -5.85 16.80 -28.82
CA SER A 65 -5.23 16.14 -29.95
C SER A 65 -3.70 16.14 -29.82
N TYR A 66 -3.07 15.04 -30.21
CA TYR A 66 -1.64 14.84 -30.17
C TYR A 66 -1.11 14.43 -31.58
N MET A 67 -0.07 15.10 -32.06
CA MET A 67 0.57 14.74 -33.31
C MET A 67 1.69 13.75 -33.05
N SER A 68 1.44 12.48 -33.33
CA SER A 68 2.44 11.42 -33.28
C SER A 68 3.22 11.28 -34.57
N ILE A 69 4.26 10.45 -34.60
CA ILE A 69 4.99 10.10 -35.83
C ILE A 69 4.12 9.35 -36.86
N TYR A 70 2.98 8.78 -36.43
CA TYR A 70 2.01 8.11 -37.31
C TYR A 70 0.88 9.02 -37.77
N GLY A 71 0.74 10.21 -37.21
CA GLY A 71 -0.31 11.17 -37.51
C GLY A 71 -1.05 11.63 -36.25
N LYS A 72 -2.17 12.32 -36.47
CA LYS A 72 -2.99 12.93 -35.40
C LYS A 72 -3.76 11.88 -34.65
N ILE A 73 -3.67 11.92 -33.30
CA ILE A 73 -4.48 11.18 -32.37
C ILE A 73 -5.44 12.18 -31.71
N THR A 74 -6.74 11.87 -31.60
CA THR A 74 -7.69 12.70 -30.85
C THR A 74 -8.36 11.94 -29.74
N SER A 75 -8.70 12.64 -28.67
CA SER A 75 -9.53 12.17 -27.56
C SER A 75 -10.40 13.34 -27.08
N GLN A 76 -11.68 13.24 -27.35
CA GLN A 76 -12.67 14.29 -27.06
C GLN A 76 -13.80 13.67 -26.28
N TRP A 77 -13.92 14.00 -24.98
CA TRP A 77 -14.97 13.43 -24.16
C TRP A 77 -15.77 14.48 -23.37
N LYS A 78 -17.01 14.16 -23.17
CA LYS A 78 -17.97 14.89 -22.34
C LYS A 78 -18.64 13.93 -21.38
N LYS A 79 -18.78 14.30 -20.13
CA LYS A 79 -19.48 13.48 -19.16
C LYS A 79 -20.47 14.28 -18.31
N THR A 80 -21.54 13.59 -17.93
CA THR A 80 -22.37 13.87 -16.76
C THR A 80 -21.97 12.92 -15.62
N PRO A 81 -22.52 13.03 -14.42
CA PRO A 81 -22.27 12.05 -13.36
C PRO A 81 -22.63 10.60 -13.72
N MET A 82 -23.49 10.39 -14.72
CA MET A 82 -24.01 9.07 -15.06
C MET A 82 -23.75 8.63 -16.49
N HIS A 83 -23.18 9.48 -17.34
CA HIS A 83 -23.07 9.19 -18.76
C HIS A 83 -21.84 9.85 -19.39
N LEU A 84 -21.16 9.13 -20.29
CA LEU A 84 -19.98 9.55 -21.04
C LEU A 84 -20.27 9.49 -22.54
N GLU A 85 -19.96 10.56 -23.25
CA GLU A 85 -19.78 10.64 -24.70
C GLU A 85 -18.30 10.83 -25.00
N TRP A 86 -17.73 9.97 -25.83
CA TRP A 86 -16.29 10.00 -26.11
C TRP A 86 -15.96 9.69 -27.56
N ASP A 87 -15.37 10.65 -28.23
CA ASP A 87 -14.87 10.55 -29.60
C ASP A 87 -13.36 10.34 -29.60
N ILE A 88 -12.90 9.34 -30.34
CA ILE A 88 -11.49 8.96 -30.48
C ILE A 88 -11.16 8.84 -31.95
N GLU A 89 -9.98 9.34 -32.33
CA GLU A 89 -9.42 9.13 -33.67
C GLU A 89 -7.98 8.60 -33.55
N LEU A 90 -7.71 7.50 -34.28
CA LEU A 90 -6.37 6.91 -34.40
C LEU A 90 -5.86 7.06 -35.85
N PRO A 91 -4.58 7.45 -36.02
CA PRO A 91 -3.98 7.55 -37.33
C PRO A 91 -3.79 6.18 -38.00
N ALA A 92 -3.57 6.19 -39.32
CA ALA A 92 -3.32 4.97 -40.08
C ALA A 92 -2.17 4.14 -39.54
N ASN A 93 -2.25 2.82 -39.67
CA ASN A 93 -1.25 1.86 -39.22
C ASN A 93 -0.98 1.86 -37.70
N THR A 94 -1.94 2.31 -36.90
CA THR A 94 -1.89 2.21 -35.41
C THR A 94 -3.01 1.31 -34.87
N THR A 95 -2.85 0.87 -33.65
CA THR A 95 -3.87 0.14 -32.90
C THR A 95 -4.07 0.79 -31.54
N GLY A 96 -5.19 0.54 -30.89
CA GLY A 96 -5.44 1.06 -29.55
C GLY A 96 -6.21 0.09 -28.65
N GLU A 97 -6.17 0.38 -27.36
CA GLU A 97 -7.01 -0.20 -26.34
C GLU A 97 -7.74 0.92 -25.59
N VAL A 98 -9.06 0.87 -25.57
CA VAL A 98 -9.94 1.87 -24.93
C VAL A 98 -10.44 1.29 -23.62
N HIS A 99 -10.17 2.00 -22.51
CA HIS A 99 -10.68 1.65 -21.18
C HIS A 99 -11.93 2.49 -20.90
N LEU A 100 -13.09 1.83 -20.92
CA LEU A 100 -14.38 2.47 -20.68
C LEU A 100 -14.69 2.53 -19.16
N PRO A 101 -15.50 3.51 -18.70
CA PRO A 101 -15.80 3.66 -17.28
C PRO A 101 -16.60 2.48 -16.70
N ASP A 102 -17.28 1.69 -17.51
CA ASP A 102 -18.00 0.47 -17.11
C ASP A 102 -17.09 -0.76 -16.93
N GLY A 103 -15.77 -0.57 -17.08
CA GLY A 103 -14.74 -1.61 -16.93
C GLY A 103 -14.47 -2.41 -18.20
N ARG A 104 -15.21 -2.18 -19.29
CA ARG A 104 -14.90 -2.80 -20.59
C ARG A 104 -13.61 -2.24 -21.16
N LYS A 105 -12.86 -3.13 -21.83
CA LYS A 105 -11.66 -2.80 -22.59
C LYS A 105 -11.89 -3.21 -24.04
N GLU A 106 -11.81 -2.25 -24.93
CA GLU A 106 -12.04 -2.48 -26.34
C GLU A 106 -10.75 -2.28 -27.15
N LYS A 107 -10.44 -3.25 -27.99
CA LYS A 107 -9.32 -3.16 -28.93
C LYS A 107 -9.80 -2.55 -30.23
N ILE A 108 -9.13 -1.50 -30.67
CA ILE A 108 -9.49 -0.74 -31.87
C ILE A 108 -8.31 -0.64 -32.84
N GLY A 109 -8.63 -0.53 -34.13
CA GLY A 109 -7.66 -0.21 -35.17
C GLY A 109 -7.57 1.29 -35.45
N SER A 110 -6.95 1.65 -36.59
CA SER A 110 -6.98 3.02 -37.09
C SER A 110 -8.40 3.42 -37.54
N GLY A 111 -8.76 4.68 -37.30
CA GLY A 111 -10.08 5.21 -37.66
C GLY A 111 -10.68 6.08 -36.59
N LYS A 112 -11.97 6.39 -36.75
CA LYS A 112 -12.77 7.19 -35.83
C LYS A 112 -13.75 6.30 -35.09
N TYR A 113 -13.88 6.52 -33.79
CA TYR A 113 -14.75 5.75 -32.90
C TYR A 113 -15.53 6.70 -32.00
N HIS A 114 -16.77 6.36 -31.75
CA HIS A 114 -17.65 7.05 -30.82
C HIS A 114 -18.14 6.07 -29.77
N PHE A 115 -17.99 6.44 -28.50
CA PHE A 115 -18.46 5.66 -27.36
C PHE A 115 -19.47 6.47 -26.59
N SER A 116 -20.67 5.93 -26.43
CA SER A 116 -21.75 6.45 -25.59
C SER A 116 -21.98 5.41 -24.50
N VAL A 117 -21.61 5.73 -23.27
CA VAL A 117 -21.50 4.73 -22.20
C VAL A 117 -22.04 5.30 -20.89
N ASP A 118 -22.88 4.53 -20.23
CA ASP A 118 -23.29 4.88 -18.87
C ASP A 118 -22.13 4.69 -17.91
N ILE A 119 -21.85 5.73 -17.11
CA ILE A 119 -20.87 5.65 -16.03
C ILE A 119 -21.55 4.82 -14.93
N PRO A 120 -21.00 3.65 -14.56
CA PRO A 120 -21.63 2.82 -13.56
C PRO A 120 -21.84 3.60 -12.28
N THR A 121 -23.04 3.61 -11.82
CA THR A 121 -23.28 3.88 -10.41
C THR A 121 -22.48 2.83 -9.63
N ARG A 122 -21.86 3.25 -8.55
CA ARG A 122 -21.05 2.46 -7.61
C ARG A 122 -21.40 0.96 -7.63
N ASN A 123 -20.38 0.08 -7.71
CA ASN A 123 -20.60 -1.38 -7.65
C ASN A 123 -21.49 -1.73 -6.44
N ALA A 124 -22.54 -2.51 -6.68
CA ALA A 124 -23.54 -2.85 -5.67
C ALA A 124 -22.97 -3.56 -4.43
N ALA A 125 -21.77 -4.13 -4.53
CA ALA A 125 -21.05 -4.70 -3.39
C ALA A 125 -20.47 -3.63 -2.47
N ILE A 126 -20.20 -2.40 -2.94
CA ILE A 126 -19.67 -1.31 -2.11
C ILE A 126 -20.86 -0.62 -1.40
N ILE A 127 -20.97 -0.81 -0.09
CA ILE A 127 -21.98 -0.18 0.74
C ILE A 127 -21.63 1.29 0.98
N SER A 128 -20.39 1.56 1.40
CA SER A 128 -19.83 2.89 1.61
C SER A 128 -18.37 2.95 1.26
N ASP A 129 -17.90 4.11 0.74
CA ASP A 129 -16.49 4.44 0.63
C ASP A 129 -16.31 5.92 0.97
N GLU A 130 -15.35 6.21 1.81
CA GLU A 130 -15.15 7.54 2.36
C GLU A 130 -13.70 7.74 2.77
N PHE A 131 -13.25 8.97 2.84
CA PHE A 131 -11.97 9.27 3.45
C PHE A 131 -12.08 9.28 4.98
N LEU A 132 -11.05 8.80 5.69
CA LEU A 132 -11.02 8.88 7.13
C LEU A 132 -10.97 10.34 7.62
N TYR A 133 -10.47 11.23 6.79
CA TYR A 133 -10.38 12.68 7.05
C TYR A 133 -10.20 13.44 5.74
N GLU A 134 -10.67 14.67 5.69
CA GLU A 134 -10.45 15.57 4.56
C GLU A 134 -9.14 16.35 4.66
N LYS A 135 -8.78 16.78 5.87
CA LYS A 135 -7.54 17.52 6.15
C LYS A 135 -6.83 16.92 7.36
N ALA A 136 -5.50 16.94 7.32
CA ALA A 136 -4.63 16.54 8.42
C ALA A 136 -3.50 17.55 8.61
N SER A 137 -2.79 17.45 9.73
CA SER A 137 -1.62 18.27 10.02
C SER A 137 -0.34 17.86 9.28
N PHE A 138 -0.45 16.85 8.42
CA PHE A 138 0.64 16.29 7.62
C PHE A 138 0.20 16.17 6.15
N PRO A 139 1.11 16.37 5.19
CA PRO A 139 0.79 16.29 3.76
C PRO A 139 0.76 14.86 3.21
N GLU A 140 1.54 13.93 3.79
CA GLU A 140 1.60 12.54 3.33
C GLU A 140 1.27 11.54 4.43
N CYS A 141 0.64 10.44 4.03
CA CYS A 141 0.33 9.30 4.89
C CYS A 141 0.47 7.97 4.16
N HIS A 142 0.70 6.87 4.91
CA HIS A 142 0.80 5.54 4.33
C HIS A 142 0.65 4.43 5.38
N GLY A 143 0.53 3.16 4.90
CA GLY A 143 0.62 1.97 5.72
C GLY A 143 -0.55 1.81 6.68
N ALA A 144 -1.78 1.80 6.14
CA ALA A 144 -2.99 1.72 6.94
C ALA A 144 -3.28 0.33 7.52
N THR A 145 -3.89 0.30 8.69
CA THR A 145 -4.38 -0.90 9.41
C THR A 145 -5.71 -0.61 10.07
N ILE A 146 -6.61 -1.60 10.13
CA ILE A 146 -7.95 -1.48 10.71
C ILE A 146 -8.26 -2.65 11.64
N VAL A 147 -9.02 -2.39 12.69
CA VAL A 147 -9.56 -3.40 13.60
C VAL A 147 -10.98 -3.03 14.03
N GLU A 148 -11.82 -4.05 14.25
CA GLU A 148 -13.11 -3.90 14.92
C GLU A 148 -12.98 -4.24 16.40
N LEU A 149 -13.46 -3.37 17.27
CA LEU A 149 -13.48 -3.57 18.71
C LEU A 149 -14.65 -4.46 19.14
N LYS A 150 -14.64 -4.90 20.42
CA LYS A 150 -15.69 -5.73 20.97
C LYS A 150 -17.09 -5.08 20.87
N ASN A 151 -17.19 -3.78 21.01
CA ASN A 151 -18.44 -3.01 20.92
C ASN A 151 -18.88 -2.67 19.47
N GLY A 152 -18.10 -3.09 18.46
CA GLY A 152 -18.38 -2.82 17.06
C GLY A 152 -17.84 -1.48 16.54
N ASP A 153 -17.11 -0.70 17.36
CA ASP A 153 -16.39 0.47 16.87
C ASP A 153 -15.22 0.02 15.97
N LEU A 154 -14.94 0.79 14.92
CA LEU A 154 -13.77 0.61 14.08
C LEU A 154 -12.65 1.55 14.54
N VAL A 155 -11.44 1.03 14.54
CA VAL A 155 -10.22 1.81 14.78
C VAL A 155 -9.27 1.61 13.61
N ALA A 156 -8.81 2.71 13.03
CA ALA A 156 -7.86 2.72 11.93
C ALA A 156 -6.59 3.44 12.36
N SER A 157 -5.43 2.96 11.92
CA SER A 157 -4.15 3.60 12.17
C SER A 157 -3.30 3.62 10.89
N PHE A 158 -2.41 4.60 10.80
CA PHE A 158 -1.50 4.81 9.69
C PHE A 158 -0.33 5.70 10.13
N PHE A 159 0.75 5.73 9.38
CA PHE A 159 1.78 6.75 9.61
C PHE A 159 1.56 7.96 8.72
N GLY A 160 1.94 9.13 9.21
CA GLY A 160 1.85 10.39 8.47
C GLY A 160 2.86 11.42 8.97
N GLY A 161 3.37 12.21 8.05
CA GLY A 161 4.37 13.25 8.24
C GLY A 161 4.60 14.04 6.95
N THR A 162 5.70 14.78 6.85
CA THR A 162 6.05 15.53 5.63
C THR A 162 6.21 14.61 4.42
N LYS A 163 6.87 13.48 4.61
CA LYS A 163 7.08 12.42 3.62
C LYS A 163 7.53 11.15 4.33
N GLU A 164 7.22 9.98 3.73
CA GLU A 164 7.78 8.71 4.21
C GLU A 164 9.29 8.80 4.44
N ARG A 165 9.79 8.29 5.55
CA ARG A 165 11.18 8.38 6.08
C ARG A 165 11.55 9.68 6.78
N ASN A 166 10.80 10.76 6.59
CA ASN A 166 11.10 11.98 7.32
C ASN A 166 10.93 11.76 8.82
N PRO A 167 11.81 12.33 9.64
CA PRO A 167 11.78 12.12 11.09
C PRO A 167 10.50 12.58 11.77
N ASP A 168 9.69 13.42 11.11
CA ASP A 168 8.39 13.88 11.61
C ASP A 168 7.24 12.88 11.36
N CYS A 169 7.51 11.76 10.66
CA CYS A 169 6.53 10.69 10.54
C CYS A 169 6.18 10.11 11.91
N CYS A 170 4.91 10.18 12.25
CA CYS A 170 4.31 9.69 13.50
C CYS A 170 3.18 8.72 13.19
N ILE A 171 2.68 8.03 14.23
CA ILE A 171 1.54 7.11 14.12
C ILE A 171 0.27 7.83 14.54
N TRP A 172 -0.72 7.80 13.66
CA TRP A 172 -2.01 8.45 13.81
C TRP A 172 -3.13 7.44 13.88
N VAL A 173 -4.20 7.78 14.59
CA VAL A 173 -5.38 6.93 14.78
C VAL A 173 -6.64 7.74 14.51
N CYS A 174 -7.56 7.14 13.74
CA CYS A 174 -8.95 7.56 13.57
C CYS A 174 -9.87 6.48 14.14
N ARG A 175 -11.05 6.89 14.63
CA ARG A 175 -12.06 5.97 15.17
C ARG A 175 -13.41 6.28 14.56
N LYS A 176 -14.21 5.23 14.31
CA LYS A 176 -15.60 5.34 13.91
C LYS A 176 -16.46 4.53 14.89
N ALA A 177 -17.28 5.19 15.67
CA ALA A 177 -18.21 4.50 16.55
C ALA A 177 -19.22 3.69 15.75
N LYS A 178 -19.66 2.57 16.29
CA LYS A 178 -20.70 1.76 15.64
C LYS A 178 -21.93 2.62 15.33
N GLY A 179 -22.33 2.62 14.04
CA GLY A 179 -23.45 3.43 13.56
C GLY A 179 -23.15 4.92 13.34
N ALA A 180 -21.95 5.40 13.62
CA ALA A 180 -21.55 6.76 13.30
C ALA A 180 -21.39 6.95 11.79
N LYS A 181 -21.74 8.14 11.29
CA LYS A 181 -21.55 8.50 9.88
C LYS A 181 -20.09 8.83 9.56
N GLU A 182 -19.36 9.41 10.51
CA GLU A 182 -18.04 9.99 10.29
C GLU A 182 -16.97 9.36 11.18
N TRP A 183 -15.75 9.40 10.70
CA TRP A 183 -14.55 9.10 11.47
C TRP A 183 -14.14 10.31 12.33
N THR A 184 -13.48 10.06 13.45
CA THR A 184 -12.83 11.12 14.20
C THR A 184 -11.65 11.68 13.40
N ALA A 185 -11.30 12.95 13.63
CA ALA A 185 -10.06 13.50 13.13
C ALA A 185 -8.85 12.66 13.58
N PRO A 186 -7.75 12.63 12.80
CA PRO A 186 -6.53 11.92 13.18
C PRO A 186 -5.97 12.42 14.52
N LYS A 187 -5.72 11.52 15.46
CA LYS A 187 -5.06 11.79 16.73
C LYS A 187 -3.71 11.10 16.79
N LEU A 188 -2.72 11.78 17.33
CA LEU A 188 -1.39 11.20 17.55
C LEU A 188 -1.50 10.04 18.57
N ALA A 189 -1.01 8.87 18.18
CA ALA A 189 -0.95 7.68 19.04
C ALA A 189 0.47 7.36 19.49
N ALA A 190 1.46 7.55 18.62
CA ALA A 190 2.87 7.35 18.93
C ALA A 190 3.75 8.20 18.02
N ASP A 191 4.93 8.53 18.52
CA ASP A 191 5.97 9.26 17.80
C ASP A 191 7.34 8.61 17.97
N GLY A 192 8.33 9.10 17.24
CA GLY A 192 9.73 8.66 17.31
C GLY A 192 10.62 9.62 18.11
N VAL A 193 10.05 10.44 19.00
CA VAL A 193 10.80 11.43 19.82
C VAL A 193 11.30 10.78 21.10
N PHE A 194 12.60 10.93 21.38
CA PHE A 194 13.26 10.45 22.59
C PHE A 194 13.95 11.61 23.28
N ALA A 195 13.60 11.86 24.55
CA ALA A 195 14.33 12.82 25.38
C ALA A 195 15.80 12.43 25.52
N LEU A 196 16.68 13.38 25.77
CA LEU A 196 18.13 13.11 25.86
C LEU A 196 18.51 12.06 26.96
N ASN A 197 17.65 11.88 27.93
CA ASN A 197 17.79 10.93 29.04
C ASN A 197 16.73 9.81 28.99
N ASP A 198 16.08 9.57 27.87
CA ASP A 198 15.11 8.49 27.71
C ASP A 198 15.85 7.14 27.77
N PRO A 199 15.50 6.24 28.71
CA PRO A 199 16.16 4.94 28.85
C PRO A 199 16.01 4.04 27.60
N ASN A 200 15.03 4.33 26.76
CA ASN A 200 14.77 3.58 25.52
C ASN A 200 15.52 4.15 24.30
N ALA A 201 16.25 5.25 24.45
CA ALA A 201 16.94 5.89 23.34
C ALA A 201 18.00 4.96 22.70
N GLU A 202 18.73 4.20 23.53
CA GLU A 202 19.70 3.21 23.08
C GLU A 202 19.05 2.10 22.24
N ILE A 203 17.90 1.56 22.71
CA ILE A 203 17.14 0.51 22.00
C ILE A 203 16.70 1.01 20.62
N ALA A 204 16.28 2.27 20.53
CA ALA A 204 15.89 2.91 19.27
C ALA A 204 17.08 3.33 18.40
N GLY A 205 18.32 3.13 18.87
CA GLY A 205 19.55 3.56 18.20
C GLY A 205 19.59 5.08 18.01
N ILE A 206 19.12 5.84 19.01
CA ILE A 206 19.14 7.31 18.99
C ILE A 206 20.58 7.78 19.31
N ASP A 207 21.17 8.47 18.37
CA ASP A 207 22.54 9.02 18.47
C ASP A 207 22.58 10.50 18.02
N THR A 208 23.79 11.03 17.90
CA THR A 208 24.01 12.44 17.50
C THR A 208 23.66 12.71 16.04
N ALA A 209 23.58 11.70 15.18
CA ALA A 209 23.18 11.84 13.78
C ALA A 209 21.65 11.93 13.62
N CYS A 210 20.87 11.53 14.64
CA CYS A 210 19.42 11.64 14.62
C CYS A 210 18.97 13.10 14.68
N THR A 211 17.84 13.39 14.04
CA THR A 211 17.29 14.74 13.95
C THR A 211 17.06 15.38 15.32
N PRO A 212 17.63 16.54 15.61
CA PRO A 212 17.48 17.23 16.88
C PRO A 212 16.07 17.82 17.04
N VAL A 213 15.54 17.76 18.25
CA VAL A 213 14.32 18.43 18.68
C VAL A 213 14.74 19.51 19.70
N LYS A 214 14.37 20.76 19.42
CA LYS A 214 14.72 21.91 20.25
C LYS A 214 13.47 22.52 20.85
N ASP A 215 13.61 23.11 22.04
CA ASP A 215 12.56 23.93 22.65
C ASP A 215 12.42 25.30 21.97
N THR A 216 11.48 26.11 22.42
CA THR A 216 11.22 27.49 21.91
C THR A 216 12.40 28.42 22.07
N LYS A 217 13.38 28.11 22.95
CA LYS A 217 14.61 28.84 23.18
C LYS A 217 15.79 28.30 22.38
N GLY A 218 15.58 27.31 21.52
CA GLY A 218 16.61 26.70 20.69
C GLY A 218 17.49 25.66 21.41
N LYS A 219 17.21 25.33 22.68
CA LYS A 219 17.95 24.32 23.45
C LYS A 219 17.54 22.92 23.00
N LEU A 220 18.54 22.06 22.76
CA LEU A 220 18.30 20.64 22.45
C LEU A 220 17.64 19.93 23.65
N THR A 221 16.49 19.30 23.42
CA THR A 221 15.70 18.60 24.44
C THR A 221 15.50 17.11 24.14
N ALA A 222 15.51 16.76 22.85
CA ALA A 222 15.27 15.40 22.39
C ALA A 222 15.92 15.17 21.01
N ARG A 223 15.86 13.92 20.55
CA ARG A 223 16.17 13.52 19.17
C ARG A 223 15.06 12.63 18.64
N ARG A 224 14.94 12.53 17.31
CA ARG A 224 13.86 11.75 16.71
C ARG A 224 14.27 10.98 15.48
N LYS A 225 13.57 9.85 15.25
CA LYS A 225 13.54 9.06 14.02
C LYS A 225 12.10 8.94 13.52
N ALA A 226 11.93 8.49 12.28
CA ALA A 226 10.61 8.23 11.71
C ALA A 226 9.92 7.03 12.36
N CYS A 227 8.59 7.10 12.47
CA CYS A 227 7.73 5.95 12.74
C CYS A 227 7.22 5.33 11.44
N TRP A 228 6.99 3.99 11.46
CA TRP A 228 6.64 3.21 10.29
C TRP A 228 5.58 2.16 10.59
N ASN A 229 4.86 1.75 9.54
CA ASN A 229 3.94 0.62 9.45
C ASN A 229 3.25 0.25 10.75
N PRO A 230 2.24 1.02 11.21
CA PRO A 230 1.42 0.60 12.35
C PRO A 230 0.63 -0.65 12.02
N VAL A 231 0.42 -1.48 13.03
CA VAL A 231 -0.49 -2.62 12.95
C VAL A 231 -1.33 -2.70 14.23
N LEU A 232 -2.64 -2.57 14.08
CA LEU A 232 -3.60 -2.71 15.16
C LEU A 232 -3.95 -4.18 15.38
N PHE A 233 -4.08 -4.56 16.64
CA PHE A 233 -4.57 -5.87 17.03
C PHE A 233 -5.37 -5.82 18.32
N GLN A 234 -6.63 -6.25 18.27
CA GLN A 234 -7.47 -6.39 19.45
C GLN A 234 -7.27 -7.79 20.05
N ILE A 235 -6.60 -7.88 21.19
CA ILE A 235 -6.48 -9.16 21.91
C ILE A 235 -7.87 -9.59 22.36
N PRO A 236 -8.29 -10.84 22.08
CA PRO A 236 -9.56 -11.37 22.61
C PRO A 236 -9.60 -11.30 24.13
N GLY A 237 -10.54 -10.52 24.69
CA GLY A 237 -10.66 -10.27 26.12
C GLY A 237 -9.50 -9.49 26.76
N GLY A 238 -8.73 -8.76 25.95
CA GLY A 238 -7.57 -7.98 26.40
C GLY A 238 -7.53 -6.57 25.80
N ASP A 239 -6.35 -5.96 25.88
CA ASP A 239 -6.08 -4.62 25.41
C ASP A 239 -6.06 -4.55 23.87
N LEU A 240 -6.33 -3.38 23.32
CA LEU A 240 -5.99 -3.04 21.95
C LEU A 240 -4.49 -2.70 21.89
N ILE A 241 -3.75 -3.43 21.05
CA ILE A 241 -2.33 -3.18 20.81
C ILE A 241 -2.16 -2.46 19.49
N LEU A 242 -1.26 -1.49 19.45
CA LEU A 242 -0.76 -0.82 18.25
C LEU A 242 0.74 -1.06 18.17
N PHE A 243 1.15 -1.95 17.27
CA PHE A 243 2.55 -2.18 16.93
C PHE A 243 3.01 -1.14 15.92
N TYR A 244 4.27 -0.73 16.00
CA TYR A 244 4.89 0.16 15.01
C TYR A 244 6.42 -0.01 15.03
N LYS A 245 7.13 0.61 14.11
CA LYS A 245 8.58 0.56 14.01
C LYS A 245 9.14 1.97 14.10
N ILE A 246 10.35 2.08 14.62
CA ILE A 246 11.13 3.32 14.66
C ILE A 246 12.48 3.04 14.00
N GLY A 247 12.88 3.90 13.07
CA GLY A 247 14.15 3.79 12.35
C GLY A 247 14.31 4.84 11.27
N LEU A 248 15.53 5.00 10.75
CA LEU A 248 15.82 5.86 9.60
C LEU A 248 15.48 5.15 8.28
N SER A 249 15.58 3.82 8.28
CA SER A 249 15.30 2.97 7.13
C SER A 249 14.78 1.61 7.59
N VAL A 250 14.37 0.76 6.64
CA VAL A 250 13.91 -0.60 6.94
C VAL A 250 15.02 -1.50 7.55
N ALA A 251 16.30 -1.15 7.36
CA ALA A 251 17.42 -1.94 7.86
C ALA A 251 17.73 -1.69 9.35
N ASP A 252 17.38 -0.51 9.85
CA ASP A 252 17.60 -0.13 11.25
C ASP A 252 16.33 -0.04 12.09
N TRP A 253 15.24 -0.66 11.62
CA TRP A 253 13.98 -0.70 12.36
C TRP A 253 14.14 -1.42 13.69
N THR A 254 13.58 -0.81 14.72
CA THR A 254 13.29 -1.43 16.01
C THR A 254 11.79 -1.55 16.21
N GLY A 255 11.34 -2.62 16.87
CA GLY A 255 9.93 -2.91 17.09
C GLY A 255 9.42 -2.28 18.39
N TRP A 256 8.24 -1.68 18.32
CA TRP A 256 7.58 -0.98 19.43
C TRP A 256 6.10 -1.28 19.46
N LEU A 257 5.49 -1.11 20.63
CA LEU A 257 4.04 -1.13 20.79
C LEU A 257 3.57 -0.12 21.82
N VAL A 258 2.30 0.25 21.72
CA VAL A 258 1.52 0.92 22.76
C VAL A 258 0.20 0.19 22.97
N ARG A 259 -0.37 0.29 24.15
CA ARG A 259 -1.63 -0.37 24.52
C ARG A 259 -2.71 0.64 24.81
N SER A 260 -3.94 0.27 24.50
CA SER A 260 -5.13 1.04 24.85
C SER A 260 -6.14 0.15 25.58
N LYS A 261 -6.66 0.63 26.70
CA LYS A 261 -7.74 -0.01 27.47
C LYS A 261 -9.12 0.59 27.20
N ASP A 262 -9.16 1.69 26.45
CA ASP A 262 -10.36 2.48 26.16
C ASP A 262 -10.73 2.50 24.67
N GLY A 263 -10.23 1.49 23.92
CA GLY A 263 -10.53 1.32 22.52
C GLY A 263 -9.85 2.37 21.62
N GLY A 264 -8.61 2.74 21.90
CA GLY A 264 -7.82 3.62 21.07
C GLY A 264 -8.10 5.12 21.30
N LYS A 265 -8.76 5.50 22.39
CA LYS A 265 -8.94 6.90 22.77
C LYS A 265 -7.68 7.47 23.39
N THR A 266 -7.03 6.66 24.25
CA THR A 266 -5.73 6.95 24.88
C THR A 266 -4.79 5.75 24.75
N TRP A 267 -3.48 6.03 24.80
CA TRP A 267 -2.43 5.04 24.62
C TRP A 267 -1.43 5.07 25.77
N SER A 268 -0.88 3.91 26.13
CA SER A 268 0.17 3.78 27.14
C SER A 268 1.47 4.48 26.71
N LYS A 269 2.44 4.56 27.60
CA LYS A 269 3.83 4.77 27.22
C LYS A 269 4.25 3.67 26.25
N ARG A 270 5.22 3.98 25.37
CA ARG A 270 5.79 3.02 24.42
C ARG A 270 6.50 1.86 25.16
N GLU A 271 6.36 0.66 24.62
CA GLU A 271 7.04 -0.54 25.06
C GLU A 271 7.93 -1.02 23.92
N ALA A 272 9.23 -1.25 24.17
CA ALA A 272 10.12 -1.86 23.20
C ALA A 272 9.83 -3.36 23.08
N LEU A 273 9.80 -3.88 21.86
CA LEU A 273 9.90 -5.34 21.66
C LEU A 273 11.34 -5.80 21.97
N PRO A 274 11.56 -7.08 22.28
CA PRO A 274 12.91 -7.60 22.48
C PRO A 274 13.84 -7.28 21.29
N GLN A 275 15.11 -7.19 21.54
CA GLN A 275 16.08 -6.89 20.49
C GLN A 275 15.96 -7.88 19.30
N GLY A 276 15.88 -7.37 18.09
CA GLY A 276 15.70 -8.15 16.87
C GLY A 276 14.26 -8.53 16.54
N PHE A 277 13.29 -8.15 17.37
CA PHE A 277 11.86 -8.32 17.10
C PHE A 277 11.28 -7.04 16.48
N LEU A 278 10.37 -7.22 15.51
CA LEU A 278 9.69 -6.12 14.81
C LEU A 278 8.17 -6.12 15.02
N GLY A 279 7.64 -7.20 15.58
CA GLY A 279 6.22 -7.44 15.62
C GLY A 279 5.65 -7.72 14.22
N PRO A 280 4.34 -7.61 14.03
CA PRO A 280 3.73 -7.76 12.71
C PRO A 280 4.24 -6.64 11.79
N ILE A 281 4.79 -7.00 10.64
CA ILE A 281 5.52 -6.02 9.81
C ILE A 281 4.59 -5.04 9.08
N LYS A 282 3.40 -5.53 8.66
CA LYS A 282 2.38 -4.73 7.95
C LYS A 282 0.98 -5.30 8.15
N ASN A 283 0.82 -6.62 8.06
CA ASN A 283 -0.47 -7.27 8.12
C ASN A 283 -0.81 -7.71 9.56
N LYS A 284 -2.10 -7.84 9.82
CA LYS A 284 -2.62 -8.11 11.16
C LYS A 284 -2.15 -9.46 11.73
N PRO A 285 -1.87 -9.54 13.04
CA PRO A 285 -1.72 -10.82 13.73
C PRO A 285 -2.99 -11.65 13.70
N GLU A 286 -2.83 -12.95 13.90
CA GLU A 286 -3.92 -13.87 14.19
C GLU A 286 -3.84 -14.40 15.63
N TYR A 287 -5.00 -14.66 16.24
CA TYR A 287 -5.10 -15.28 17.56
C TYR A 287 -5.59 -16.72 17.39
N ILE A 288 -4.71 -17.68 17.64
CA ILE A 288 -4.96 -19.10 17.36
C ILE A 288 -4.59 -19.90 18.62
N ASN A 289 -5.55 -20.61 19.20
CA ASN A 289 -5.33 -21.49 20.35
C ASN A 289 -4.60 -20.81 21.53
N GLY A 290 -4.93 -19.53 21.81
CA GLY A 290 -4.32 -18.78 22.92
C GLY A 290 -3.03 -18.03 22.51
N ARG A 291 -2.50 -18.27 21.33
CA ARG A 291 -1.27 -17.68 20.78
C ARG A 291 -1.57 -16.50 19.87
N ILE A 292 -0.89 -15.39 20.06
CA ILE A 292 -0.79 -14.29 19.10
C ILE A 292 0.31 -14.65 18.11
N ILE A 293 0.02 -14.72 16.81
CA ILE A 293 1.00 -14.97 15.74
C ILE A 293 1.11 -13.70 14.91
N CYS A 294 2.27 -13.06 14.95
CA CYS A 294 2.59 -11.86 14.20
C CYS A 294 3.29 -12.23 12.89
N PRO A 295 2.70 -11.96 11.72
CA PRO A 295 3.36 -12.16 10.45
C PRO A 295 4.44 -11.09 10.24
N SER A 296 5.70 -11.50 10.31
CA SER A 296 6.86 -10.63 10.25
C SER A 296 7.75 -10.90 9.04
N SER A 297 8.67 -10.01 8.76
CA SER A 297 9.68 -10.18 7.71
C SER A 297 10.88 -9.30 7.98
N ARG A 298 12.03 -9.68 7.42
CA ARG A 298 13.27 -8.90 7.45
C ARG A 298 13.61 -8.46 6.03
N GLU A 299 14.07 -7.20 5.95
CA GLU A 299 14.53 -6.56 4.72
C GLU A 299 15.95 -6.04 4.99
N GLY A 300 16.97 -6.61 4.36
CA GLY A 300 18.35 -6.20 4.64
C GLY A 300 19.36 -7.05 3.88
N LYS A 301 20.61 -7.10 4.35
CA LYS A 301 21.75 -7.78 3.68
C LYS A 301 21.48 -9.26 3.34
N GLY A 302 20.64 -9.96 4.10
CA GLY A 302 20.23 -11.33 3.82
C GLY A 302 19.12 -11.48 2.78
N GLY A 303 18.67 -10.38 2.17
CA GLY A 303 17.49 -10.34 1.28
C GLY A 303 16.17 -10.36 2.05
N TRP A 304 15.06 -10.39 1.30
CA TRP A 304 13.72 -10.45 1.87
C TRP A 304 13.39 -11.85 2.35
N ARG A 305 13.03 -11.99 3.62
CA ARG A 305 12.67 -13.26 4.25
C ARG A 305 11.51 -13.07 5.20
N ILE A 306 10.53 -13.96 5.16
CA ILE A 306 9.44 -14.01 6.13
C ILE A 306 9.84 -14.86 7.34
N HIS A 307 9.32 -14.51 8.50
CA HIS A 307 9.35 -15.27 9.74
C HIS A 307 8.13 -14.90 10.57
N PHE A 308 7.93 -15.55 11.70
CA PHE A 308 6.81 -15.28 12.58
C PHE A 308 7.32 -14.99 13.98
N GLU A 309 6.70 -13.99 14.60
CA GLU A 309 6.93 -13.67 16.00
C GLU A 309 5.64 -13.94 16.76
N TYR A 310 5.72 -14.61 17.90
CA TYR A 310 4.52 -15.05 18.61
C TYR A 310 4.61 -14.86 20.11
N SER A 311 3.43 -14.77 20.74
CA SER A 311 3.27 -14.64 22.17
C SER A 311 2.17 -15.58 22.67
N ASP A 312 2.48 -16.36 23.72
CA ASP A 312 1.55 -17.28 24.36
C ASP A 312 0.92 -16.67 25.63
N ASP A 313 1.28 -15.44 25.99
CA ASP A 313 0.90 -14.76 27.23
C ASP A 313 0.30 -13.36 26.99
N LYS A 314 -0.42 -13.20 25.89
CA LYS A 314 -1.11 -11.96 25.48
C LYS A 314 -0.15 -10.78 25.24
N GLY A 315 1.02 -11.07 24.68
CA GLY A 315 1.99 -10.05 24.28
C GLY A 315 2.86 -9.52 25.43
N LYS A 316 3.04 -10.28 26.49
CA LYS A 316 3.98 -9.93 27.56
C LYS A 316 5.38 -10.41 27.21
N THR A 317 5.52 -11.63 26.71
CA THR A 317 6.77 -12.19 26.20
C THR A 317 6.64 -12.61 24.76
N TRP A 318 7.77 -12.62 24.05
CA TRP A 318 7.80 -12.86 22.60
C TRP A 318 8.83 -13.92 22.26
N LYS A 319 8.50 -14.73 21.27
CA LYS A 319 9.37 -15.73 20.65
C LYS A 319 9.35 -15.52 19.13
N THR A 320 10.35 -16.04 18.43
CA THR A 320 10.44 -15.95 16.98
C THR A 320 10.73 -17.31 16.36
N THR A 321 10.20 -17.54 15.16
CA THR A 321 10.61 -18.68 14.34
C THR A 321 11.91 -18.33 13.59
N GLU A 322 12.56 -19.35 13.06
CA GLU A 322 13.56 -19.14 12.01
C GLU A 322 12.93 -18.56 10.76
N SER A 323 13.74 -17.95 9.90
CA SER A 323 13.29 -17.49 8.59
C SER A 323 12.78 -18.68 7.75
N VAL A 324 11.60 -18.54 7.16
CA VAL A 324 11.02 -19.61 6.34
C VAL A 324 11.87 -19.80 5.09
N PRO A 325 12.31 -21.02 4.79
CA PRO A 325 13.04 -21.33 3.57
C PRO A 325 12.23 -21.00 2.32
N ALA A 326 12.89 -20.61 1.23
CA ALA A 326 12.24 -20.27 -0.02
C ALA A 326 12.78 -21.12 -1.18
N GLU A 327 11.92 -21.43 -2.15
CA GLU A 327 12.35 -22.01 -3.41
C GLU A 327 13.18 -21.03 -4.23
N LEU A 328 13.95 -21.56 -5.18
CA LEU A 328 14.72 -20.74 -6.10
C LEU A 328 13.85 -20.26 -7.26
N SER A 329 13.92 -19.00 -7.57
CA SER A 329 13.25 -18.38 -8.70
C SER A 329 14.13 -17.29 -9.31
N VAL A 330 13.94 -16.98 -10.57
CA VAL A 330 14.59 -15.84 -11.21
C VAL A 330 13.80 -14.59 -10.87
N PRO A 331 14.37 -13.61 -10.14
CA PRO A 331 13.67 -12.36 -9.87
C PRO A 331 13.38 -11.62 -11.17
N THR A 332 12.15 -11.15 -11.35
CA THR A 332 11.77 -10.33 -12.51
C THR A 332 12.37 -8.92 -12.46
N GLN A 333 12.93 -8.54 -11.31
CA GLN A 333 13.44 -7.20 -11.02
C GLN A 333 14.97 -7.17 -11.04
N ASN A 334 15.56 -7.27 -12.24
CA ASN A 334 17.00 -7.02 -12.41
C ASN A 334 17.23 -5.50 -12.53
N ARG A 335 18.02 -4.94 -11.60
CA ARG A 335 18.46 -3.53 -11.69
C ARG A 335 19.33 -3.30 -12.92
N LYS A 336 19.01 -2.27 -13.71
CA LYS A 336 20.04 -1.57 -14.48
C LYS A 336 20.89 -0.74 -13.50
N LYS A 337 22.22 -0.87 -13.55
CA LYS A 337 23.15 0.04 -12.86
C LYS A 337 22.77 1.49 -13.21
N GLY A 338 22.49 2.31 -12.20
CA GLY A 338 22.34 3.77 -12.36
C GLY A 338 21.08 4.44 -11.82
N GLY A 339 20.12 3.70 -11.27
CA GLY A 339 18.93 4.31 -10.65
C GLY A 339 19.07 4.43 -9.13
N ILE A 340 19.19 5.63 -8.61
CA ILE A 340 19.23 5.91 -7.17
C ILE A 340 17.79 5.83 -6.64
N ASN A 341 17.42 4.68 -6.12
CA ASN A 341 16.25 4.56 -5.25
C ASN A 341 16.75 4.02 -3.91
N VAL A 342 16.73 4.84 -2.87
CA VAL A 342 17.30 4.52 -1.56
C VAL A 342 16.65 3.27 -0.95
N ASP A 343 15.36 3.02 -1.25
CA ASP A 343 14.63 1.79 -0.86
C ASP A 343 15.25 0.51 -1.44
N ASP A 344 16.02 0.65 -2.49
CA ASP A 344 16.61 -0.46 -3.22
C ASP A 344 18.08 -0.66 -2.93
N GLN A 345 18.79 0.29 -2.31
CA GLN A 345 20.24 0.16 -2.06
C GLN A 345 20.55 -1.00 -1.11
N GLU A 346 19.71 -1.22 -0.09
CA GLU A 346 19.91 -2.26 0.90
C GLU A 346 19.56 -3.67 0.40
N ALA A 347 18.60 -3.76 -0.52
CA ALA A 347 18.25 -5.01 -1.18
C ALA A 347 19.05 -5.25 -2.48
N GLY A 348 19.82 -4.25 -2.93
CA GLY A 348 20.57 -4.30 -4.19
C GLY A 348 21.69 -5.35 -4.21
N GLU A 349 22.29 -5.65 -3.08
CA GLU A 349 23.35 -6.67 -3.00
C GLU A 349 22.80 -8.10 -3.16
N ALA A 350 21.57 -8.36 -2.75
CA ALA A 350 20.94 -9.68 -2.87
C ALA A 350 20.43 -10.02 -4.28
N ILE A 351 20.40 -9.05 -5.20
CA ILE A 351 19.84 -9.21 -6.57
C ILE A 351 20.91 -9.20 -7.66
N GLN A 352 22.19 -9.13 -7.32
CA GLN A 352 23.28 -9.03 -8.29
C GLN A 352 23.61 -10.34 -9.05
N GLY A 353 23.01 -11.47 -8.69
CA GLY A 353 23.22 -12.75 -9.38
C GLY A 353 22.40 -12.88 -10.67
N LYS A 354 23.04 -13.25 -11.77
CA LYS A 354 22.39 -13.66 -13.02
C LYS A 354 21.84 -15.10 -12.93
N GLY A 355 21.09 -15.45 -11.92
CA GLY A 355 20.62 -16.84 -11.74
C GLY A 355 19.41 -16.94 -10.82
N ALA A 356 18.90 -18.16 -10.65
CA ALA A 356 17.85 -18.46 -9.70
C ALA A 356 18.33 -18.17 -8.27
N GLN A 357 17.53 -17.41 -7.53
CA GLN A 357 17.78 -17.02 -6.14
C GLN A 357 16.59 -17.42 -5.28
N PRO A 358 16.70 -17.52 -3.96
CA PRO A 358 15.55 -17.71 -3.11
C PRO A 358 14.51 -16.62 -3.34
N ILE A 359 13.23 -17.01 -3.45
CA ILE A 359 12.10 -16.08 -3.63
C ILE A 359 12.17 -14.99 -2.56
N LEU A 360 12.16 -13.73 -2.99
CA LEU A 360 12.24 -12.56 -2.12
C LEU A 360 10.82 -12.17 -1.67
N ALA A 361 10.43 -12.61 -0.47
CA ALA A 361 9.08 -12.44 0.07
C ALA A 361 9.07 -11.70 1.40
N ILE A 362 8.11 -10.77 1.57
CA ILE A 362 7.87 -10.01 2.80
C ILE A 362 6.36 -9.79 3.03
N GLN A 363 6.03 -9.24 4.20
CA GLN A 363 4.69 -8.78 4.55
C GLN A 363 3.62 -9.88 4.40
N PRO A 364 3.77 -11.03 5.08
CA PRO A 364 2.81 -12.12 4.98
C PRO A 364 1.44 -11.73 5.56
N SER A 365 0.35 -12.18 4.90
CA SER A 365 -1.02 -12.18 5.44
C SER A 365 -1.41 -13.62 5.77
N ILE A 366 -1.90 -13.88 6.98
CA ILE A 366 -2.28 -15.23 7.42
C ILE A 366 -3.74 -15.53 7.02
N LEU A 367 -3.96 -16.69 6.41
CA LEU A 367 -5.26 -17.28 6.12
C LEU A 367 -5.44 -18.55 6.96
N LYS A 368 -6.66 -18.77 7.45
CA LYS A 368 -7.04 -19.93 8.26
C LYS A 368 -7.94 -20.86 7.45
N HIS A 369 -7.52 -22.08 7.24
CA HIS A 369 -8.30 -23.07 6.48
C HIS A 369 -9.19 -23.91 7.40
N LYS A 370 -10.30 -24.44 6.86
CA LYS A 370 -11.26 -25.27 7.61
C LYS A 370 -10.66 -26.57 8.12
N ASP A 371 -9.60 -27.05 7.48
CA ASP A 371 -8.85 -28.25 7.90
C ASP A 371 -7.80 -27.97 8.99
N GLY A 372 -7.75 -26.74 9.50
CA GLY A 372 -6.84 -26.33 10.57
C GLY A 372 -5.48 -25.84 10.08
N ARG A 373 -5.16 -25.97 8.79
CA ARG A 373 -3.92 -25.42 8.24
C ARG A 373 -3.94 -23.89 8.19
N LEU A 374 -2.76 -23.32 8.28
CA LEU A 374 -2.53 -21.91 8.02
C LEU A 374 -1.83 -21.77 6.67
N GLN A 375 -2.14 -20.68 5.98
CA GLN A 375 -1.47 -20.28 4.76
C GLN A 375 -1.05 -18.82 4.89
N VAL A 376 0.04 -18.42 4.24
CA VAL A 376 0.37 -17.00 4.05
C VAL A 376 0.41 -16.64 2.59
N LEU A 377 -0.01 -15.40 2.30
CA LEU A 377 0.23 -14.71 1.04
C LEU A 377 1.20 -13.57 1.28
N CYS A 378 2.25 -13.49 0.46
CA CYS A 378 3.36 -12.57 0.67
C CYS A 378 3.60 -11.71 -0.56
N ARG A 379 3.90 -10.42 -0.33
CA ARG A 379 4.46 -9.53 -1.35
C ARG A 379 5.83 -10.03 -1.79
N THR A 380 6.14 -9.92 -3.09
CA THR A 380 7.43 -10.37 -3.64
C THR A 380 8.06 -9.36 -4.57
N ARG A 381 9.30 -9.67 -4.97
CA ARG A 381 10.01 -9.10 -6.13
C ARG A 381 9.97 -10.01 -7.37
N ASN A 382 9.10 -11.01 -7.37
CA ASN A 382 9.04 -12.06 -8.38
C ASN A 382 7.79 -11.97 -9.29
N ALA A 383 7.15 -10.79 -9.38
CA ALA A 383 5.95 -10.49 -10.18
C ALA A 383 4.66 -11.20 -9.76
N LEU A 384 4.74 -12.21 -8.92
CA LEU A 384 3.62 -12.98 -8.36
C LEU A 384 3.69 -12.91 -6.84
N LEU A 385 2.56 -13.07 -6.15
CA LEU A 385 2.56 -13.29 -4.71
C LEU A 385 3.24 -14.63 -4.40
N ALA A 386 3.83 -14.73 -3.22
CA ALA A 386 4.32 -16.01 -2.72
C ALA A 386 3.41 -16.55 -1.62
N THR A 387 3.50 -17.85 -1.38
CA THR A 387 2.72 -18.58 -0.38
C THR A 387 3.59 -19.56 0.39
N ALA A 388 3.23 -19.83 1.63
CA ALA A 388 3.75 -20.93 2.44
C ALA A 388 2.64 -21.45 3.36
N TRP A 389 2.76 -22.69 3.83
CA TRP A 389 1.75 -23.41 4.58
C TRP A 389 2.30 -23.95 5.90
N SER A 390 1.47 -23.98 6.93
CA SER A 390 1.73 -24.60 8.22
C SER A 390 0.59 -25.53 8.59
N SER A 391 0.95 -26.70 9.19
CA SER A 391 0.00 -27.69 9.70
C SER A 391 0.06 -27.82 11.24
N ASP A 392 0.84 -27.00 11.91
CA ASP A 392 1.14 -27.08 13.36
C ASP A 392 0.88 -25.75 14.08
N ASN A 393 -0.18 -25.04 13.69
CA ASN A 393 -0.55 -23.73 14.26
C ASN A 393 0.54 -22.65 14.11
N GLY A 394 1.31 -22.67 13.02
CA GLY A 394 2.29 -21.66 12.71
C GLY A 394 3.65 -21.84 13.36
N GLU A 395 3.94 -23.00 13.94
CA GLU A 395 5.25 -23.31 14.52
C GLU A 395 6.29 -23.55 13.44
N THR A 396 5.92 -24.34 12.42
CA THR A 396 6.76 -24.57 11.26
C THR A 396 6.01 -24.28 9.95
N TRP A 397 6.75 -23.94 8.93
CA TRP A 397 6.23 -23.59 7.62
C TRP A 397 7.00 -24.32 6.52
N ASN A 398 6.29 -24.77 5.50
CA ASN A 398 6.95 -25.31 4.32
C ASN A 398 7.72 -24.22 3.56
N LYS A 399 8.43 -24.60 2.50
CA LYS A 399 9.14 -23.61 1.68
C LYS A 399 8.18 -22.61 1.04
N VAL A 400 8.61 -21.34 1.02
CA VAL A 400 7.94 -20.29 0.26
C VAL A 400 8.01 -20.63 -1.23
N THR A 401 6.85 -20.66 -1.89
CA THR A 401 6.68 -20.89 -3.33
C THR A 401 5.94 -19.73 -3.98
N LEU A 402 6.02 -19.57 -5.30
CA LEU A 402 5.22 -18.58 -6.01
C LEU A 402 3.79 -19.08 -6.20
N SER A 403 2.82 -18.20 -6.05
CA SER A 403 1.43 -18.40 -6.44
C SER A 403 1.21 -17.99 -7.90
N ASN A 404 -0.03 -18.11 -8.39
CA ASN A 404 -0.45 -17.59 -9.69
C ASN A 404 -1.03 -16.16 -9.64
N VAL A 405 -1.04 -15.52 -8.47
CA VAL A 405 -1.63 -14.19 -8.28
C VAL A 405 -0.60 -13.10 -8.62
N PRO A 406 -0.94 -12.14 -9.47
CA PRO A 406 -0.05 -11.04 -9.83
C PRO A 406 0.39 -10.21 -8.61
N ASN A 407 1.64 -9.74 -8.63
CA ASN A 407 2.14 -8.78 -7.67
C ASN A 407 3.06 -7.73 -8.31
N ASN A 408 2.76 -6.47 -8.04
CA ASN A 408 3.49 -5.32 -8.56
C ASN A 408 4.60 -4.82 -7.61
N ASN A 409 5.02 -5.65 -6.67
CA ASN A 409 5.88 -5.26 -5.55
C ASN A 409 5.23 -4.18 -4.66
N SER A 410 3.96 -4.38 -4.32
CA SER A 410 3.23 -3.58 -3.34
C SER A 410 2.65 -4.47 -2.25
N GLY A 411 2.46 -3.90 -1.06
CA GLY A 411 1.82 -4.60 0.05
C GLY A 411 0.38 -4.96 -0.28
N THR A 412 -0.04 -6.15 0.17
CA THR A 412 -1.39 -6.70 0.07
C THR A 412 -1.91 -7.02 1.46
N ASP A 413 -3.19 -7.32 1.60
CA ASP A 413 -3.73 -7.95 2.80
C ASP A 413 -4.81 -8.96 2.43
N ALA A 414 -5.00 -9.97 3.27
CA ALA A 414 -6.00 -11.00 3.09
C ALA A 414 -6.69 -11.36 4.41
N VAL A 415 -7.89 -11.90 4.31
CA VAL A 415 -8.69 -12.37 5.45
C VAL A 415 -9.47 -13.62 5.08
N THR A 416 -9.60 -14.56 6.01
CA THR A 416 -10.55 -15.67 5.92
C THR A 416 -11.88 -15.23 6.53
N MET A 417 -12.95 -15.32 5.74
CA MET A 417 -14.31 -15.03 6.18
C MET A 417 -14.86 -16.13 7.09
N SER A 418 -15.91 -15.81 7.84
CA SER A 418 -16.59 -16.75 8.73
C SER A 418 -17.19 -17.96 8.03
N ASP A 419 -17.49 -17.85 6.72
CA ASP A 419 -17.95 -18.97 5.89
C ASP A 419 -16.81 -19.85 5.34
N GLY A 420 -15.56 -19.43 5.55
CA GLY A 420 -14.34 -20.13 5.19
C GLY A 420 -13.77 -19.74 3.82
N ARG A 421 -14.43 -18.86 3.06
CA ARG A 421 -13.83 -18.26 1.87
C ARG A 421 -12.78 -17.23 2.25
N HIS A 422 -11.85 -17.00 1.32
CA HIS A 422 -10.76 -16.06 1.52
C HIS A 422 -10.93 -14.83 0.64
N ILE A 423 -10.63 -13.68 1.18
CA ILE A 423 -10.63 -12.39 0.48
C ILE A 423 -9.20 -11.86 0.45
N LEU A 424 -8.76 -11.41 -0.71
CA LEU A 424 -7.49 -10.72 -0.93
C LEU A 424 -7.74 -9.34 -1.49
N ILE A 425 -7.09 -8.33 -0.93
CA ILE A 425 -7.05 -6.97 -1.48
C ILE A 425 -5.62 -6.66 -1.93
N TYR A 426 -5.46 -6.28 -3.22
CA TYR A 426 -4.16 -6.20 -3.86
C TYR A 426 -4.20 -5.33 -5.13
N ASN A 427 -3.02 -4.95 -5.63
CA ASN A 427 -2.93 -4.38 -6.97
C ASN A 427 -2.84 -5.53 -7.99
N ASN A 428 -3.88 -5.66 -8.82
CA ASN A 428 -3.94 -6.71 -9.85
C ASN A 428 -3.05 -6.36 -11.06
N PHE A 429 -1.75 -6.41 -10.82
CA PHE A 429 -0.74 -6.09 -11.82
C PHE A 429 0.56 -6.86 -11.53
N SER A 430 1.14 -7.47 -12.56
CA SER A 430 2.47 -8.10 -12.50
C SER A 430 3.56 -7.12 -12.90
N THR A 431 4.66 -7.10 -12.17
CA THR A 431 5.86 -6.39 -12.64
C THR A 431 6.43 -7.06 -13.87
N GLN A 432 6.95 -6.26 -14.79
CA GLN A 432 7.63 -6.78 -15.97
C GLN A 432 9.13 -6.98 -15.69
N PRO A 433 9.80 -7.90 -16.40
CA PRO A 433 11.23 -8.09 -16.28
C PRO A 433 12.01 -6.77 -16.42
N GLY A 434 12.92 -6.52 -15.50
CA GLY A 434 13.76 -5.31 -15.49
C GLY A 434 13.12 -4.07 -14.85
N THR A 435 11.86 -4.14 -14.38
CA THR A 435 11.23 -3.02 -13.65
C THR A 435 11.22 -3.29 -12.14
N PRO A 436 11.65 -2.33 -11.30
CA PRO A 436 11.72 -2.52 -9.83
C PRO A 436 10.35 -2.54 -9.17
N LYS A 437 9.36 -1.84 -9.72
CA LYS A 437 7.98 -1.75 -9.19
C LYS A 437 7.00 -1.58 -10.35
N GLY A 438 5.82 -2.21 -10.22
CA GLY A 438 4.68 -1.91 -11.09
C GLY A 438 3.86 -0.70 -10.60
N PRO A 439 2.93 -0.20 -11.41
CA PRO A 439 1.95 0.79 -10.98
C PRO A 439 1.12 0.24 -9.81
N ARG A 440 0.75 1.11 -8.87
CA ARG A 440 -0.14 0.75 -7.76
C ARG A 440 -1.60 1.09 -8.10
N THR A 441 -2.00 0.62 -9.27
CA THR A 441 -3.35 0.66 -9.84
C THR A 441 -3.46 -0.49 -10.84
N PRO A 442 -4.65 -1.14 -11.01
CA PRO A 442 -5.84 -1.01 -10.17
C PRO A 442 -5.64 -1.59 -8.77
N LEU A 443 -6.49 -1.18 -7.81
CA LEU A 443 -6.66 -1.82 -6.51
C LEU A 443 -7.91 -2.69 -6.57
N CYS A 444 -7.74 -4.01 -6.41
CA CYS A 444 -8.80 -4.99 -6.60
C CYS A 444 -9.04 -5.83 -5.34
N VAL A 445 -10.23 -6.39 -5.26
CA VAL A 445 -10.58 -7.47 -4.34
C VAL A 445 -10.72 -8.76 -5.13
N ALA A 446 -10.10 -9.82 -4.66
CA ALA A 446 -10.28 -11.18 -5.17
C ALA A 446 -10.83 -12.11 -4.10
N ILE A 447 -11.52 -13.16 -4.52
CA ILE A 447 -12.09 -14.20 -3.67
C ILE A 447 -11.50 -15.57 -4.03
N SER A 448 -11.36 -16.42 -3.03
CA SER A 448 -10.92 -17.81 -3.20
C SER A 448 -11.63 -18.74 -2.22
N GLU A 449 -11.94 -19.95 -2.65
CA GLU A 449 -12.50 -21.02 -1.81
C GLU A 449 -11.39 -21.85 -1.12
N ASP A 450 -10.19 -21.89 -1.71
CA ASP A 450 -9.10 -22.80 -1.32
C ASP A 450 -7.76 -22.10 -1.02
N GLY A 451 -7.71 -20.76 -1.17
CA GLY A 451 -6.50 -19.97 -1.01
C GLY A 451 -5.47 -20.14 -2.15
N ILE A 452 -5.79 -20.93 -3.17
CA ILE A 452 -4.93 -21.22 -4.33
C ILE A 452 -5.48 -20.57 -5.59
N HIS A 453 -6.77 -20.78 -5.88
CA HIS A 453 -7.44 -20.25 -7.05
C HIS A 453 -8.15 -18.95 -6.69
N TRP A 454 -7.68 -17.84 -7.21
CA TRP A 454 -8.17 -16.51 -6.91
C TRP A 454 -8.89 -15.87 -8.09
N LYS A 455 -10.11 -15.42 -7.87
CA LYS A 455 -10.94 -14.72 -8.85
C LYS A 455 -11.05 -13.25 -8.46
N PRO A 456 -10.56 -12.29 -9.28
CA PRO A 456 -10.88 -10.87 -9.09
C PRO A 456 -12.39 -10.63 -9.24
N VAL A 457 -13.02 -9.98 -8.26
CA VAL A 457 -14.48 -9.79 -8.20
C VAL A 457 -14.90 -8.33 -8.04
N LEU A 458 -13.98 -7.44 -7.63
CA LEU A 458 -14.28 -6.03 -7.42
C LEU A 458 -13.03 -5.19 -7.67
N THR A 459 -13.18 -4.08 -8.37
CA THR A 459 -12.19 -3.01 -8.47
C THR A 459 -12.62 -1.85 -7.57
N LEU A 460 -11.77 -1.48 -6.62
CA LEU A 460 -11.98 -0.36 -5.71
C LEU A 460 -11.50 0.95 -6.32
N GLU A 461 -10.36 0.92 -7.00
CA GLU A 461 -9.72 2.06 -7.63
C GLU A 461 -9.06 1.63 -8.93
N ASP A 462 -9.28 2.35 -10.02
CA ASP A 462 -8.65 2.09 -11.34
C ASP A 462 -8.21 3.38 -12.04
N SER A 463 -8.01 4.46 -11.29
CA SER A 463 -7.51 5.69 -11.89
C SER A 463 -6.04 5.54 -12.30
N PRO A 464 -5.67 6.06 -13.48
CA PRO A 464 -4.27 6.19 -13.87
C PRO A 464 -3.48 7.14 -12.97
N ILE A 465 -4.15 8.06 -12.27
CA ILE A 465 -3.54 8.94 -11.28
C ILE A 465 -3.41 8.13 -9.98
N SER A 466 -2.44 7.21 -9.96
CA SER A 466 -2.16 6.36 -8.80
C SER A 466 -1.38 7.16 -7.73
N GLN A 467 -1.20 6.65 -6.53
CA GLN A 467 -1.19 5.26 -6.14
C GLN A 467 -2.33 4.90 -5.17
N TYR A 468 -2.79 3.65 -5.23
CA TYR A 468 -3.72 3.02 -4.31
C TYR A 468 -3.03 1.78 -3.75
N SER A 469 -2.69 1.77 -2.46
CA SER A 469 -1.73 0.77 -1.98
C SER A 469 -1.78 0.53 -0.49
N TYR A 470 -1.08 -0.50 -0.05
CA TYR A 470 -0.97 -0.90 1.34
C TYR A 470 -2.34 -1.04 2.02
N PRO A 471 -3.23 -1.84 1.42
CA PRO A 471 -4.54 -2.08 1.99
C PRO A 471 -4.47 -2.88 3.28
N SER A 472 -5.50 -2.75 4.10
CA SER A 472 -5.82 -3.66 5.20
C SER A 472 -7.30 -4.00 5.13
N ILE A 473 -7.66 -5.26 5.41
CA ILE A 473 -9.04 -5.75 5.31
C ILE A 473 -9.37 -6.68 6.48
N ILE A 474 -10.56 -6.51 7.02
CA ILE A 474 -11.15 -7.40 8.04
C ILE A 474 -12.58 -7.75 7.66
N GLN A 475 -13.09 -8.86 8.19
CA GLN A 475 -14.54 -9.09 8.26
C GLN A 475 -15.05 -8.64 9.62
N GLY A 476 -16.04 -7.75 9.63
CA GLY A 476 -16.72 -7.32 10.83
C GLY A 476 -17.71 -8.37 11.36
N LYS A 477 -18.18 -8.19 12.61
CA LYS A 477 -19.19 -9.05 13.25
C LYS A 477 -20.55 -8.99 12.57
N ASP A 478 -20.80 -7.93 11.80
CA ASP A 478 -21.97 -7.77 10.93
C ASP A 478 -21.89 -8.58 9.62
N GLY A 479 -20.76 -9.28 9.42
CA GLY A 479 -20.47 -10.07 8.22
C GLY A 479 -19.95 -9.26 7.05
N LYS A 480 -19.87 -7.92 7.16
CA LYS A 480 -19.33 -7.05 6.11
C LYS A 480 -17.81 -7.07 6.11
N LEU A 481 -17.23 -6.69 4.98
CA LEU A 481 -15.80 -6.47 4.87
C LEU A 481 -15.51 -4.99 5.06
N HIS A 482 -14.53 -4.68 5.89
CA HIS A 482 -14.04 -3.33 6.14
C HIS A 482 -12.61 -3.25 5.62
N ALA A 483 -12.41 -2.47 4.55
CA ALA A 483 -11.11 -2.28 3.91
C ALA A 483 -10.66 -0.84 4.06
N ILE A 484 -9.37 -0.64 4.32
CA ILE A 484 -8.74 0.67 4.25
C ILE A 484 -7.46 0.60 3.43
N TYR A 485 -7.10 1.70 2.79
CA TYR A 485 -5.91 1.78 1.95
C TYR A 485 -5.40 3.20 1.80
N THR A 486 -4.13 3.32 1.46
CA THR A 486 -3.52 4.60 1.09
C THR A 486 -4.05 5.06 -0.25
N TRP A 487 -4.63 6.25 -0.28
CA TRP A 487 -5.08 6.93 -1.48
C TRP A 487 -4.10 8.06 -1.83
N ARG A 488 -3.34 7.87 -2.91
CA ARG A 488 -2.37 8.84 -3.49
C ARG A 488 -1.33 9.41 -2.51
N ARG A 489 -1.05 8.70 -1.42
CA ARG A 489 -0.22 9.18 -0.31
C ARG A 489 -0.78 10.38 0.47
N GLN A 490 -1.90 10.92 0.09
CA GLN A 490 -2.50 12.12 0.65
C GLN A 490 -3.49 11.82 1.76
N ARG A 491 -4.27 10.74 1.61
CA ARG A 491 -5.34 10.36 2.54
C ARG A 491 -5.43 8.84 2.68
N ILE A 492 -6.14 8.43 3.72
CA ILE A 492 -6.56 7.04 3.88
C ILE A 492 -8.04 6.94 3.50
N LYS A 493 -8.37 6.00 2.61
CA LYS A 493 -9.73 5.73 2.20
C LYS A 493 -10.22 4.44 2.85
N TYR A 494 -11.49 4.44 3.24
CA TYR A 494 -12.22 3.30 3.79
C TYR A 494 -13.28 2.84 2.79
N ALA A 495 -13.50 1.55 2.70
CA ALA A 495 -14.60 0.94 1.95
C ALA A 495 -15.27 -0.14 2.80
N GLU A 496 -16.60 -0.08 2.89
CA GLU A 496 -17.45 -1.13 3.44
C GLU A 496 -18.05 -1.93 2.29
N ILE A 497 -17.87 -3.26 2.31
CA ILE A 497 -18.20 -4.14 1.20
C ILE A 497 -19.13 -5.26 1.67
N ASP A 498 -20.20 -5.50 0.92
CA ASP A 498 -21.09 -6.64 1.10
C ASP A 498 -20.53 -7.88 0.40
N PRO A 499 -19.98 -8.87 1.13
CA PRO A 499 -19.37 -10.05 0.50
C PRO A 499 -20.39 -10.95 -0.19
N SER A 500 -21.70 -10.82 0.10
CA SER A 500 -22.76 -11.59 -0.57
C SER A 500 -22.97 -11.16 -2.03
N LYS A 501 -22.53 -9.96 -2.37
CA LYS A 501 -22.64 -9.36 -3.72
C LYS A 501 -21.35 -9.49 -4.54
N LEU A 502 -20.29 -10.05 -3.97
CA LEU A 502 -19.07 -10.39 -4.70
C LEU A 502 -19.32 -11.67 -5.53
N LYS A 503 -19.32 -11.54 -6.86
CA LYS A 503 -19.62 -12.65 -7.80
C LYS A 503 -18.45 -12.94 -8.73
#